data_b4740ebe0579a564074d62b02dffd76f
#
_entry.id   b4740ebe0579a564074d62b02dffd76f
#
_cell.length_a   1.000
_cell.length_b   1.000
_cell.length_c   1.000
_cell.angle_alpha   90.00
_cell.angle_beta   90.00
_cell.angle_gamma   90.00
#
_symmetry.space_group_name_H-M   'P 1'
#
loop_
_entity.id
_entity.type
_entity.pdbx_description
1 polymer ?
#
loop_
_entity_poly.entity_id
_entity_poly.type
_entity_poly.pdbx_seq_one_letter_code
_entity_poly.pdbx_strand_id
1 'polypeptide(L)'
;TIVKGVFKLDEIITFEFVNFAEFKFKVTAITKNESVHLKVVESELDNVGHIMKYELDENNGKTRVRYTYEGFGEMDDSYANMNYSSAKYLESLRQYCQTGNGEAFGSSSYRV
;
A
#
# COMPACT_ATOMS: atom_id res chain seq x y z
N THR A 1 0.81 2.10 -12.14
CA THR A 1 0.69 0.96 -11.19
C THR A 1 -0.38 0.01 -11.68
N ILE A 2 -0.05 -1.27 -11.77
CA ILE A 2 -0.98 -2.32 -12.16
C ILE A 2 -1.14 -3.27 -10.97
N VAL A 3 -2.39 -3.59 -10.63
CA VAL A 3 -2.72 -4.50 -9.54
C VAL A 3 -3.44 -5.71 -10.12
N LYS A 4 -2.94 -6.92 -9.84
CA LYS A 4 -3.51 -8.18 -10.31
C LYS A 4 -3.83 -9.07 -9.11
N GLY A 5 -5.01 -9.68 -9.11
CA GLY A 5 -5.45 -10.61 -8.09
C GLY A 5 -6.75 -10.20 -7.43
N VAL A 6 -7.22 -11.02 -6.50
CA VAL A 6 -8.45 -10.79 -5.77
C VAL A 6 -8.14 -10.63 -4.28
N PHE A 7 -8.66 -9.58 -3.65
CA PHE A 7 -8.45 -9.31 -2.22
C PHE A 7 -9.33 -10.24 -1.38
N LYS A 8 -8.82 -11.45 -1.16
CA LYS A 8 -9.40 -12.46 -0.28
C LYS A 8 -8.31 -13.04 0.61
N LEU A 9 -8.68 -13.52 1.78
CA LEU A 9 -7.76 -14.14 2.73
C LEU A 9 -6.92 -15.24 2.04
N ASP A 10 -5.61 -15.21 2.29
CA ASP A 10 -4.60 -16.14 1.77
C ASP A 10 -4.34 -16.06 0.26
N GLU A 11 -5.01 -15.18 -0.47
CA GLU A 11 -4.73 -14.95 -1.89
C GLU A 11 -3.50 -14.07 -2.10
N ILE A 12 -2.86 -14.23 -3.26
CA ILE A 12 -1.68 -13.44 -3.66
C ILE A 12 -2.10 -12.31 -4.57
N ILE A 13 -1.67 -11.10 -4.23
CA ILE A 13 -1.88 -9.91 -5.04
C ILE A 13 -0.56 -9.46 -5.62
N THR A 14 -0.51 -9.20 -6.92
CA THR A 14 0.67 -8.68 -7.60
C THR A 14 0.52 -7.20 -7.86
N PHE A 15 1.50 -6.39 -7.42
CA PHE A 15 1.61 -4.97 -7.72
C PHE A 15 2.78 -4.78 -8.70
N GLU A 16 2.49 -4.24 -9.89
CA GLU A 16 3.49 -3.87 -10.87
C GLU A 16 3.64 -2.37 -10.92
N PHE A 17 4.85 -1.88 -10.64
CA PHE A 17 5.21 -0.47 -10.82
C PHE A 17 6.01 -0.38 -12.11
N VAL A 18 5.42 0.18 -13.17
CA VAL A 18 5.96 0.21 -14.53
C VAL A 18 7.39 0.74 -14.55
N ASN A 19 8.31 -0.05 -15.14
CA ASN A 19 9.75 0.27 -15.26
C ASN A 19 10.45 0.46 -13.91
N PHE A 20 9.89 -0.04 -12.83
CA PHE A 20 10.50 0.09 -11.50
C PHE A 20 10.62 -1.27 -10.80
N ALA A 21 9.51 -1.88 -10.37
CA ALA A 21 9.55 -3.12 -9.62
C ALA A 21 8.19 -3.84 -9.64
N GLU A 22 8.24 -5.14 -9.35
CA GLU A 22 7.06 -5.96 -9.13
C GLU A 22 7.12 -6.54 -7.72
N PHE A 23 6.00 -6.48 -7.01
CA PHE A 23 5.87 -7.04 -5.67
C PHE A 23 4.69 -7.98 -5.60
N LYS A 24 4.84 -9.08 -4.85
CA LYS A 24 3.74 -9.98 -4.55
C LYS A 24 3.45 -9.96 -3.05
N PHE A 25 2.18 -9.80 -2.73
CA PHE A 25 1.68 -9.72 -1.36
C PHE A 25 0.68 -10.82 -1.11
N LYS A 26 0.74 -11.42 0.08
CA LYS A 26 -0.29 -12.33 0.56
C LYS A 26 -1.24 -11.55 1.45
N VAL A 27 -2.55 -11.72 1.24
CA VAL A 27 -3.57 -11.15 2.12
C VAL A 27 -3.61 -11.98 3.40
N THR A 28 -3.07 -11.45 4.49
CA THR A 28 -2.97 -12.18 5.77
C THR A 28 -4.15 -11.93 6.71
N ALA A 29 -4.86 -10.81 6.52
CA ALA A 29 -6.09 -10.52 7.24
C ALA A 29 -6.92 -9.55 6.39
N ILE A 30 -8.23 -9.75 6.39
CA ILE A 30 -9.15 -8.85 5.71
C ILE A 30 -10.51 -8.88 6.40
N THR A 31 -11.04 -7.70 6.72
CA THR A 31 -12.39 -7.51 7.26
C THR A 31 -13.06 -6.42 6.43
N LYS A 32 -14.20 -6.75 5.82
CA LYS A 32 -14.90 -5.84 4.90
C LYS A 32 -15.16 -4.49 5.55
N ASN A 33 -14.76 -3.42 4.86
CA ASN A 33 -14.92 -2.02 5.28
C ASN A 33 -14.15 -1.64 6.55
N GLU A 34 -13.29 -2.52 7.08
CA GLU A 34 -12.54 -2.24 8.31
C GLU A 34 -11.03 -2.33 8.13
N SER A 35 -10.53 -3.40 7.53
CA SER A 35 -9.07 -3.59 7.45
C SER A 35 -8.64 -4.52 6.33
N VAL A 36 -7.40 -4.32 5.87
CA VAL A 36 -6.68 -5.28 5.04
C VAL A 36 -5.20 -5.27 5.45
N HIS A 37 -4.65 -6.47 5.67
CA HIS A 37 -3.23 -6.65 5.99
C HIS A 37 -2.58 -7.44 4.85
N LEU A 38 -1.45 -6.94 4.36
CA LEU A 38 -0.69 -7.53 3.26
C LEU A 38 0.74 -7.82 3.70
N LYS A 39 1.22 -9.04 3.45
CA LYS A 39 2.59 -9.43 3.73
C LYS A 39 3.36 -9.59 2.42
N VAL A 40 4.52 -8.98 2.30
CA VAL A 40 5.38 -9.13 1.13
C VAL A 40 5.93 -10.55 1.11
N VAL A 41 5.58 -11.32 0.07
CA VAL A 41 6.05 -12.71 -0.09
C VAL A 41 7.05 -12.87 -1.23
N GLU A 42 7.07 -11.95 -2.19
CA GLU A 42 8.04 -11.92 -3.27
C GLU A 42 8.29 -10.46 -3.67
N SER A 43 9.55 -10.09 -3.84
CA SER A 43 9.93 -8.72 -4.17
C SER A 43 11.33 -8.68 -4.78
N GLU A 44 11.56 -7.72 -5.67
CA GLU A 44 12.90 -7.40 -6.19
C GLU A 44 13.72 -6.57 -5.21
N LEU A 45 13.08 -6.03 -4.17
CA LEU A 45 13.74 -5.29 -3.10
C LEU A 45 13.90 -6.19 -1.87
N ASP A 46 14.75 -5.75 -0.93
CA ASP A 46 15.00 -6.51 0.31
C ASP A 46 13.93 -6.22 1.37
N ASN A 47 12.69 -6.61 1.07
CA ASN A 47 11.55 -6.36 1.97
C ASN A 47 10.59 -7.56 2.10
N VAL A 48 11.03 -8.75 1.72
CA VAL A 48 10.22 -9.97 1.93
C VAL A 48 9.97 -10.18 3.42
N GLY A 49 8.72 -10.42 3.80
CA GLY A 49 8.31 -10.57 5.19
C GLY A 49 7.76 -9.29 5.81
N HIS A 50 7.95 -8.14 5.20
CA HIS A 50 7.36 -6.89 5.67
C HIS A 50 5.84 -6.93 5.55
N ILE A 51 5.15 -6.22 6.44
CA ILE A 51 3.68 -6.23 6.51
C ILE A 51 3.16 -4.80 6.37
N MET A 52 2.17 -4.62 5.49
CA MET A 52 1.40 -3.39 5.35
C MET A 52 0.01 -3.61 5.93
N LYS A 53 -0.42 -2.71 6.81
CA LYS A 53 -1.74 -2.75 7.43
C LYS A 53 -2.51 -1.49 7.10
N TYR A 54 -3.68 -1.65 6.50
CA TYR A 54 -4.63 -0.56 6.27
C TYR A 54 -5.83 -0.81 7.16
N GLU A 55 -6.13 0.15 8.04
CA GLU A 55 -7.25 0.07 8.96
C GLU A 55 -8.13 1.29 8.79
N LEU A 56 -9.44 1.09 8.78
CA LEU A 56 -10.42 2.15 8.59
C LEU A 56 -11.23 2.31 9.87
N ASP A 57 -11.46 3.54 10.29
CA ASP A 57 -12.45 3.85 11.31
C ASP A 57 -13.23 5.10 10.94
N GLU A 58 -14.35 5.32 11.61
CA GLU A 58 -15.19 6.48 11.41
C GLU A 58 -15.08 7.40 12.63
N ASN A 59 -14.89 8.69 12.37
CA ASN A 59 -14.82 9.70 13.40
C ASN A 59 -15.55 10.97 12.93
N ASN A 60 -16.62 11.32 13.64
CA ASN A 60 -17.47 12.49 13.33
C ASN A 60 -17.98 12.52 11.88
N GLY A 61 -18.41 11.36 11.35
CA GLY A 61 -18.92 11.23 9.99
C GLY A 61 -17.85 11.20 8.91
N LYS A 62 -16.56 11.15 9.30
CA LYS A 62 -15.44 11.06 8.36
C LYS A 62 -14.72 9.73 8.52
N THR A 63 -14.32 9.13 7.41
CA THR A 63 -13.49 7.92 7.42
C THR A 63 -12.03 8.28 7.60
N ARG A 64 -11.39 7.66 8.60
CA ARG A 64 -9.95 7.78 8.84
C ARG A 64 -9.26 6.51 8.38
N VAL A 65 -8.18 6.66 7.62
CA VAL A 65 -7.31 5.54 7.22
C VAL A 65 -6.07 5.57 8.09
N ARG A 66 -5.81 4.47 8.79
CA ARG A 66 -4.55 4.26 9.53
C ARG A 66 -3.71 3.28 8.71
N TYR A 67 -2.50 3.69 8.40
CA TYR A 67 -1.53 2.86 7.70
C TYR A 67 -0.37 2.53 8.61
N THR A 68 0.00 1.26 8.68
CA THR A 68 1.15 0.79 9.45
C THR A 68 2.02 -0.08 8.55
N TYR A 69 3.34 0.12 8.61
CA TYR A 69 4.30 -0.70 7.89
C TYR A 69 5.28 -1.30 8.89
N GLU A 70 5.39 -2.62 8.91
CA GLU A 70 6.23 -3.37 9.86
C GLU A 70 7.30 -4.17 9.12
N GLY A 71 8.46 -4.37 9.74
CA GLY A 71 9.53 -5.23 9.23
C GLY A 71 10.90 -4.59 9.15
N PHE A 72 11.01 -3.26 9.31
CA PHE A 72 12.31 -2.60 9.32
C PHE A 72 13.02 -2.83 10.66
N GLY A 73 14.28 -3.29 10.60
CA GLY A 73 15.10 -3.47 11.79
C GLY A 73 15.74 -2.17 12.27
N GLU A 74 15.91 -1.19 11.39
CA GLU A 74 16.55 0.09 11.70
C GLU A 74 16.05 1.19 10.77
N MET A 75 16.24 2.44 11.16
CA MET A 75 15.89 3.61 10.35
C MET A 75 17.03 3.99 9.41
N ASP A 76 17.10 3.30 8.27
CA ASP A 76 18.08 3.53 7.22
C ASP A 76 17.45 4.23 6.00
N ASP A 77 18.20 4.33 4.90
CA ASP A 77 17.71 4.97 3.67
C ASP A 77 16.52 4.23 3.07
N SER A 78 16.47 2.91 3.18
CA SER A 78 15.33 2.11 2.73
C SER A 78 14.07 2.44 3.52
N TYR A 79 14.21 2.60 4.85
CA TYR A 79 13.11 3.03 5.72
C TYR A 79 12.61 4.42 5.31
N ALA A 80 13.52 5.36 5.11
CA ALA A 80 13.17 6.73 4.72
C ALA A 80 12.43 6.77 3.38
N ASN A 81 12.92 6.04 2.38
CA ASN A 81 12.30 5.97 1.05
C ASN A 81 10.91 5.35 1.11
N MET A 82 10.73 4.28 1.87
CA MET A 82 9.44 3.62 2.01
C MET A 82 8.44 4.53 2.73
N ASN A 83 8.88 5.23 3.77
CA ASN A 83 8.04 6.18 4.50
C ASN A 83 7.54 7.30 3.59
N TYR A 84 8.43 7.88 2.79
CA TYR A 84 8.09 8.92 1.82
C TYR A 84 7.10 8.41 0.77
N SER A 85 7.37 7.24 0.18
CA SER A 85 6.52 6.64 -0.85
C SER A 85 5.14 6.28 -0.30
N SER A 86 5.08 5.75 0.91
CA SER A 86 3.81 5.42 1.58
C SER A 86 2.97 6.68 1.83
N ALA A 87 3.59 7.77 2.27
CA ALA A 87 2.91 9.05 2.48
C ALA A 87 2.32 9.59 1.17
N LYS A 88 3.07 9.51 0.06
CA LYS A 88 2.57 9.92 -1.26
C LYS A 88 1.36 9.10 -1.69
N TYR A 89 1.40 7.79 -1.49
CA TYR A 89 0.28 6.93 -1.87
C TYR A 89 -0.94 7.12 -0.98
N LEU A 90 -0.77 7.43 0.30
CA LEU A 90 -1.88 7.79 1.18
C LEU A 90 -2.54 9.09 0.73
N GLU A 91 -1.75 10.09 0.34
CA GLU A 91 -2.29 11.33 -0.23
C GLU A 91 -3.02 11.07 -1.54
N SER A 92 -2.46 10.21 -2.40
CA SER A 92 -3.11 9.79 -3.64
C SER A 92 -4.46 9.12 -3.37
N LEU A 93 -4.54 8.26 -2.36
CA LEU A 93 -5.78 7.61 -1.94
C LEU A 93 -6.81 8.65 -1.46
N ARG A 94 -6.37 9.63 -0.67
CA ARG A 94 -7.26 10.71 -0.20
C ARG A 94 -7.86 11.47 -1.39
N GLN A 95 -7.02 11.84 -2.36
CA GLN A 95 -7.46 12.54 -3.57
C GLN A 95 -8.47 11.69 -4.36
N TYR A 96 -8.17 10.41 -4.54
CA TYR A 96 -9.06 9.50 -5.26
C TYR A 96 -10.44 9.40 -4.59
N CYS A 97 -10.47 9.27 -3.27
CA CYS A 97 -11.72 9.16 -2.51
C CYS A 97 -12.56 10.46 -2.58
N GLN A 98 -11.93 11.61 -2.73
CA GLN A 98 -12.62 12.91 -2.77
C GLN A 98 -12.97 13.35 -4.18
N THR A 99 -12.16 13.01 -5.18
CA THR A 99 -12.29 13.55 -6.54
C THR A 99 -12.44 12.48 -7.63
N GLY A 100 -12.18 11.22 -7.32
CA GLY A 100 -12.12 10.14 -8.31
C GLY A 100 -10.78 10.01 -9.02
N ASN A 101 -9.80 10.88 -8.71
CA ASN A 101 -8.48 10.90 -9.33
C ASN A 101 -7.38 10.95 -8.28
N GLY A 102 -6.37 10.08 -8.42
CA GLY A 102 -5.19 10.06 -7.57
C GLY A 102 -3.90 10.31 -8.36
N GLU A 103 -2.76 10.09 -7.71
CA GLU A 103 -1.42 10.30 -8.26
C GLU A 103 -0.59 9.03 -8.22
N ALA A 104 -1.16 7.87 -8.58
CA ALA A 104 -0.43 6.61 -8.55
C ALA A 104 0.78 6.63 -9.50
N PHE A 105 1.86 5.95 -9.11
CA PHE A 105 3.06 5.82 -9.93
C PHE A 105 2.70 5.30 -11.31
N GLY A 106 3.20 5.96 -12.36
CA GLY A 106 2.90 5.63 -13.75
C GLY A 106 1.62 6.26 -14.29
N SER A 107 0.83 6.96 -13.48
CA SER A 107 -0.32 7.72 -13.94
C SER A 107 0.10 9.08 -14.49
N SER A 108 -0.77 9.71 -15.30
CA SER A 108 -0.50 11.02 -15.88
C SER A 108 -0.46 12.14 -14.82
N SER A 109 -1.08 11.94 -13.67
CA SER A 109 -1.11 12.92 -12.58
C SER A 109 -0.02 12.69 -11.53
N TYR A 110 0.85 11.68 -11.69
CA TYR A 110 1.93 11.42 -10.75
C TYR A 110 2.92 12.58 -10.69
N ARG A 111 3.17 13.08 -9.49
CA ARG A 111 4.17 14.12 -9.23
C ARG A 111 5.47 13.50 -8.71
N VAL A 112 6.56 13.94 -9.27
CA VAL A 112 7.89 13.48 -8.89
C VAL A 112 8.33 14.13 -7.57
#